data_0e4af294429b104f4d611a76c0bfc43c
#
_entry.id   0e4af294429b104f4d611a76c0bfc43c
#
_cell.length_a   1.000
_cell.length_b   1.000
_cell.length_c   1.000
_cell.angle_alpha   90.00
_cell.angle_beta   90.00
_cell.angle_gamma   90.00
#
_symmetry.space_group_name_H-M   'P 1'
#
loop_
_entity.id
_entity.type
_entity.pdbx_description
1 polymer ?
#
loop_
_entity_poly.entity_id
_entity_poly.type
_entity_poly.pdbx_seq_one_letter_code
_entity_poly.pdbx_strand_id
1 'polypeptide(L)'
;MEIKENKLIGVSYRETPNKGGIIKPVYIIMHYDGASNATSAIDWMTDSRSKVSAHLHISRDGIITQLALFNTKCWHAGLSTWAGQKDLNNCSIGIELQNKGMESYTEKQINAAIAVCKAIIRTYPIREILGHSDIAPGRKGDPGVQFPWEKFKPLTKGSYNGIT
;
A
#
# COMPACT_ATOMS: atom_id res chain seq x y z
N MET A 1 12.75 8.23 -7.50
CA MET A 1 11.44 8.62 -6.95
C MET A 1 11.68 9.29 -5.60
N GLU A 2 11.06 10.42 -5.37
CA GLU A 2 11.26 11.28 -4.19
C GLU A 2 9.92 11.50 -3.47
N ILE A 3 9.97 11.60 -2.13
CA ILE A 3 8.84 11.99 -1.29
C ILE A 3 9.16 13.35 -0.65
N LYS A 4 8.25 14.32 -0.81
CA LYS A 4 8.32 15.63 -0.18
C LYS A 4 6.96 15.94 0.46
N GLU A 5 6.97 16.40 1.71
CA GLU A 5 5.73 16.72 2.44
C GLU A 5 4.69 15.58 2.42
N ASN A 6 5.17 14.33 2.58
CA ASN A 6 4.38 13.09 2.53
C ASN A 6 3.70 12.79 1.18
N LYS A 7 4.17 13.41 0.10
CA LYS A 7 3.72 13.16 -1.28
C LYS A 7 4.85 12.64 -2.15
N LEU A 8 4.53 11.72 -3.07
CA LEU A 8 5.39 11.37 -4.18
C LEU A 8 5.44 12.52 -5.19
N ILE A 9 6.65 12.88 -5.60
CA ILE A 9 6.84 13.91 -6.63
C ILE A 9 6.67 13.28 -8.01
N GLY A 10 5.95 13.98 -8.89
CA GLY A 10 5.77 13.58 -10.29
C GLY A 10 4.71 12.52 -10.54
N VAL A 11 3.82 12.23 -9.57
CA VAL A 11 2.68 11.34 -9.75
C VAL A 11 1.36 12.11 -9.62
N SER A 12 0.29 11.55 -10.19
CA SER A 12 -1.06 12.09 -10.01
C SER A 12 -1.50 12.01 -8.55
N TYR A 13 -2.21 13.03 -8.08
CA TYR A 13 -2.78 13.08 -6.73
C TYR A 13 -4.28 13.32 -6.79
N ARG A 14 -5.07 12.42 -6.16
CA ARG A 14 -6.51 12.57 -6.02
C ARG A 14 -6.91 12.19 -4.60
N GLU A 15 -7.15 13.18 -3.76
CA GLU A 15 -7.37 12.96 -2.33
C GLU A 15 -8.66 12.19 -2.04
N THR A 16 -8.56 11.14 -1.23
CA THR A 16 -9.70 10.40 -0.71
C THR A 16 -10.35 11.15 0.47
N PRO A 17 -11.69 11.20 0.55
CA PRO A 17 -12.38 11.67 1.75
C PRO A 17 -12.39 10.61 2.88
N ASN A 18 -12.09 9.34 2.56
CA ASN A 18 -12.13 8.21 3.50
C ASN A 18 -10.81 8.12 4.28
N LYS A 19 -10.62 9.01 5.22
CA LYS A 19 -9.36 9.14 5.98
C LYS A 19 -9.60 9.52 7.44
N GLY A 20 -8.66 9.15 8.29
CA GLY A 20 -8.60 9.52 9.69
C GLY A 20 -7.50 10.54 9.98
N GLY A 21 -6.97 10.48 11.20
CA GLY A 21 -5.94 11.38 11.68
C GLY A 21 -4.53 11.06 11.15
N ILE A 22 -3.54 11.69 11.77
CA ILE A 22 -2.12 11.52 11.44
C ILE A 22 -1.62 10.19 12.02
N ILE A 23 -0.81 9.48 11.23
CA ILE A 23 -0.13 8.25 11.63
C ILE A 23 1.40 8.37 11.47
N LYS A 24 2.12 7.46 12.13
CA LYS A 24 3.55 7.20 11.92
C LYS A 24 3.68 5.81 11.29
N PRO A 25 3.82 5.71 9.96
CA PRO A 25 3.83 4.41 9.30
C PRO A 25 5.12 3.65 9.59
N VAL A 26 4.97 2.38 9.96
CA VAL A 26 6.05 1.42 10.19
C VAL A 26 5.89 0.14 9.39
N TYR A 27 4.79 0.00 8.64
CA TYR A 27 4.51 -1.11 7.74
C TYR A 27 4.02 -0.60 6.38
N ILE A 28 4.25 -1.41 5.35
CA ILE A 28 3.58 -1.29 4.04
C ILE A 28 2.72 -2.52 3.87
N ILE A 29 1.43 -2.33 3.53
CA ILE A 29 0.50 -3.41 3.27
C ILE A 29 0.16 -3.42 1.77
N MET A 30 0.43 -4.57 1.14
CA MET A 30 0.15 -4.79 -0.27
C MET A 30 -1.24 -5.40 -0.44
N HIS A 31 -2.00 -4.84 -1.38
CA HIS A 31 -3.35 -5.28 -1.73
C HIS A 31 -3.49 -5.48 -3.24
N TYR A 32 -4.51 -6.21 -3.65
CA TYR A 32 -5.11 -6.04 -4.98
C TYR A 32 -6.51 -5.42 -4.84
N ASP A 33 -6.89 -4.59 -5.81
CA ASP A 33 -8.14 -3.82 -5.76
C ASP A 33 -9.39 -4.62 -6.15
N GLY A 34 -9.23 -5.77 -6.80
CA GLY A 34 -10.34 -6.59 -7.31
C GLY A 34 -11.10 -5.96 -8.48
N ALA A 35 -10.69 -4.80 -8.95
CA ALA A 35 -11.40 -4.04 -9.98
C ALA A 35 -11.02 -4.44 -11.41
N SER A 36 -11.93 -4.18 -12.35
CA SER A 36 -11.69 -4.44 -13.77
C SER A 36 -10.77 -3.41 -14.43
N ASN A 37 -10.70 -2.21 -13.89
CA ASN A 37 -9.84 -1.13 -14.38
C ASN A 37 -9.45 -0.15 -13.26
N ALA A 38 -8.37 0.60 -13.49
CA ALA A 38 -7.82 1.53 -12.52
C ALA A 38 -8.78 2.67 -12.15
N THR A 39 -9.52 3.19 -13.12
CA THR A 39 -10.45 4.31 -12.90
C THR A 39 -11.54 3.92 -11.91
N SER A 40 -12.17 2.77 -12.07
CA SER A 40 -13.23 2.30 -11.15
C SER A 40 -12.70 2.06 -9.75
N ALA A 41 -11.47 1.53 -9.60
CA ALA A 41 -10.83 1.36 -8.29
C ALA A 41 -10.57 2.69 -7.60
N ILE A 42 -10.01 3.66 -8.32
CA ILE A 42 -9.73 5.00 -7.79
C ILE A 42 -11.04 5.73 -7.45
N ASP A 43 -12.05 5.67 -8.31
CA ASP A 43 -13.36 6.27 -8.05
C ASP A 43 -14.00 5.68 -6.79
N TRP A 44 -13.93 4.37 -6.61
CA TRP A 44 -14.43 3.70 -5.41
C TRP A 44 -13.71 4.16 -4.14
N MET A 45 -12.38 4.20 -4.15
CA MET A 45 -11.58 4.64 -3.00
C MET A 45 -11.69 6.14 -2.70
N THR A 46 -12.18 6.94 -3.66
CA THR A 46 -12.40 8.38 -3.48
C THR A 46 -13.88 8.76 -3.36
N ASP A 47 -14.77 7.80 -3.30
CA ASP A 47 -16.19 8.00 -2.98
C ASP A 47 -16.42 7.85 -1.48
N SER A 48 -16.99 8.87 -0.84
CA SER A 48 -17.26 8.89 0.60
C SER A 48 -18.20 7.77 1.07
N ARG A 49 -18.99 7.20 0.16
CA ARG A 49 -19.92 6.11 0.45
C ARG A 49 -19.23 4.76 0.61
N SER A 50 -18.07 4.58 0.00
CA SER A 50 -17.34 3.30 0.00
C SER A 50 -16.76 2.93 1.36
N LYS A 51 -16.40 3.93 2.16
CA LYS A 51 -15.73 3.74 3.47
C LYS A 51 -14.43 2.93 3.41
N VAL A 52 -13.79 2.92 2.23
CA VAL A 52 -12.47 2.30 2.01
C VAL A 52 -11.53 3.29 1.35
N SER A 53 -10.23 3.13 1.61
CA SER A 53 -9.18 3.96 1.00
C SER A 53 -7.83 3.28 1.12
N ALA A 54 -6.88 3.72 0.28
CA ALA A 54 -5.47 3.39 0.39
C ALA A 54 -4.63 4.63 0.08
N HIS A 55 -3.35 4.58 0.34
CA HIS A 55 -2.44 5.70 0.06
C HIS A 55 -2.09 5.79 -1.41
N LEU A 56 -1.92 4.65 -2.06
CA LEU A 56 -1.53 4.56 -3.48
C LEU A 56 -2.36 3.53 -4.21
N HIS A 57 -2.60 3.83 -5.48
CA HIS A 57 -3.06 2.87 -6.48
C HIS A 57 -2.03 2.76 -7.61
N ILE A 58 -1.73 1.55 -8.07
CA ILE A 58 -0.81 1.27 -9.17
C ILE A 58 -1.53 0.43 -10.23
N SER A 59 -1.70 1.00 -11.42
CA SER A 59 -2.35 0.31 -12.54
C SER A 59 -1.47 -0.79 -13.13
N ARG A 60 -2.03 -1.62 -13.99
CA ARG A 60 -1.28 -2.66 -14.71
C ARG A 60 -0.20 -2.08 -15.63
N ASP A 61 -0.36 -0.83 -16.09
CA ASP A 61 0.65 -0.11 -16.87
C ASP A 61 1.75 0.54 -16.02
N GLY A 62 1.69 0.38 -14.69
CA GLY A 62 2.65 0.97 -13.76
C GLY A 62 2.38 2.44 -13.46
N ILE A 63 1.20 2.96 -13.80
CA ILE A 63 0.80 4.34 -13.49
C ILE A 63 0.43 4.40 -12.00
N ILE A 64 1.06 5.33 -11.30
CA ILE A 64 0.87 5.55 -9.86
C ILE A 64 -0.06 6.73 -9.65
N THR A 65 -1.09 6.56 -8.84
CA THR A 65 -1.95 7.62 -8.34
C THR A 65 -1.90 7.63 -6.81
N GLN A 66 -1.51 8.75 -6.22
CA GLN A 66 -1.55 8.91 -4.76
C GLN A 66 -2.92 9.45 -4.34
N LEU A 67 -3.51 8.84 -3.30
CA LEU A 67 -4.86 9.12 -2.84
C LEU A 67 -4.91 9.75 -1.44
N ALA A 68 -3.81 9.69 -0.70
CA ALA A 68 -3.66 10.33 0.62
C ALA A 68 -2.18 10.63 0.90
N LEU A 69 -1.94 11.56 1.82
CA LEU A 69 -0.58 11.75 2.35
C LEU A 69 -0.13 10.51 3.09
N PHE A 70 1.14 10.15 3.01
CA PHE A 70 1.67 8.94 3.64
C PHE A 70 1.56 8.92 5.17
N ASN A 71 1.46 10.06 5.80
CA ASN A 71 1.22 10.18 7.24
C ASN A 71 -0.26 10.29 7.63
N THR A 72 -1.18 9.98 6.74
CA THR A 72 -2.62 10.00 6.98
C THR A 72 -3.14 8.59 7.20
N LYS A 73 -4.04 8.39 8.18
CA LYS A 73 -4.73 7.10 8.36
C LYS A 73 -5.68 6.85 7.19
N CYS A 74 -5.42 5.80 6.39
CA CYS A 74 -6.35 5.28 5.39
C CYS A 74 -7.07 4.04 5.91
N TRP A 75 -8.17 3.67 5.27
CA TRP A 75 -9.03 2.55 5.68
C TRP A 75 -8.88 1.37 4.70
N HIS A 76 -7.73 0.66 4.79
CA HIS A 76 -7.38 -0.45 3.89
C HIS A 76 -7.21 -1.80 4.60
N ALA A 77 -6.91 -1.81 5.90
CA ALA A 77 -6.56 -3.03 6.63
C ALA A 77 -7.77 -3.69 7.31
N GLY A 78 -8.76 -2.90 7.74
CA GLY A 78 -9.89 -3.40 8.52
C GLY A 78 -9.42 -4.05 9.83
N LEU A 79 -10.18 -5.03 10.30
CA LEU A 79 -9.80 -5.84 11.48
C LEU A 79 -8.52 -6.61 11.16
N SER A 80 -7.44 -6.28 11.84
CA SER A 80 -6.10 -6.74 11.52
C SER A 80 -5.18 -6.77 12.73
N THR A 81 -4.19 -7.69 12.71
CA THR A 81 -3.16 -7.80 13.74
C THR A 81 -1.83 -8.23 13.11
N TRP A 82 -0.71 -7.71 13.63
CA TRP A 82 0.63 -8.15 13.29
C TRP A 82 1.60 -7.81 14.41
N ALA A 83 2.45 -8.77 14.80
CA ALA A 83 3.48 -8.58 15.84
C ALA A 83 2.98 -7.85 17.11
N GLY A 84 1.77 -8.21 17.57
CA GLY A 84 1.12 -7.60 18.75
C GLY A 84 0.42 -6.27 18.48
N GLN A 85 0.59 -5.68 17.29
CA GLN A 85 -0.11 -4.46 16.86
C GLN A 85 -1.50 -4.82 16.34
N LYS A 86 -2.53 -4.11 16.79
CA LYS A 86 -3.91 -4.20 16.30
C LYS A 86 -4.26 -2.98 15.45
N ASP A 87 -5.24 -3.11 14.56
CA ASP A 87 -5.71 -2.05 13.66
C ASP A 87 -4.54 -1.42 12.88
N LEU A 88 -4.04 -2.18 11.91
CA LEU A 88 -2.87 -1.78 11.10
C LEU A 88 -3.08 -0.50 10.29
N ASN A 89 -4.31 -0.01 10.14
CA ASN A 89 -4.58 1.32 9.60
C ASN A 89 -3.89 2.44 10.39
N ASN A 90 -3.64 2.22 11.69
CA ASN A 90 -3.01 3.21 12.55
C ASN A 90 -1.49 3.36 12.35
N CYS A 91 -0.85 2.44 11.64
CA CYS A 91 0.61 2.41 11.53
C CYS A 91 1.13 1.89 10.18
N SER A 92 0.31 1.90 9.13
CA SER A 92 0.72 1.38 7.83
C SER A 92 0.32 2.24 6.65
N ILE A 93 1.08 2.07 5.57
CA ILE A 93 0.79 2.60 4.24
C ILE A 93 0.19 1.46 3.41
N GLY A 94 -1.03 1.63 2.90
CA GLY A 94 -1.69 0.69 2.00
C GLY A 94 -1.41 1.03 0.53
N ILE A 95 -1.03 0.02 -0.25
CA ILE A 95 -0.79 0.11 -1.69
C ILE A 95 -1.71 -0.88 -2.40
N GLU A 96 -2.61 -0.35 -3.23
CA GLU A 96 -3.53 -1.15 -4.06
C GLU A 96 -2.95 -1.34 -5.46
N LEU A 97 -2.92 -2.58 -5.90
CA LEU A 97 -2.48 -2.97 -7.23
C LEU A 97 -3.68 -3.39 -8.06
N GLN A 98 -3.84 -2.83 -9.26
CA GLN A 98 -4.90 -3.25 -10.17
C GLN A 98 -4.75 -4.73 -10.53
N ASN A 99 -5.65 -5.56 -10.02
CA ASN A 99 -5.67 -7.00 -10.28
C ASN A 99 -7.01 -7.59 -9.83
N LYS A 100 -7.61 -8.44 -10.63
CA LYS A 100 -8.88 -9.12 -10.31
C LYS A 100 -8.75 -10.26 -9.28
N GLY A 101 -7.52 -10.52 -8.80
CA GLY A 101 -7.22 -11.51 -7.77
C GLY A 101 -6.57 -12.80 -8.27
N MET A 102 -6.75 -13.15 -9.55
CA MET A 102 -6.23 -14.39 -10.15
C MET A 102 -5.26 -14.14 -11.31
N GLU A 103 -4.97 -12.91 -11.61
CA GLU A 103 -4.08 -12.51 -12.71
C GLU A 103 -2.63 -12.42 -12.24
N SER A 104 -1.69 -12.69 -13.14
CA SER A 104 -0.28 -12.33 -12.94
C SER A 104 -0.13 -10.80 -12.92
N TYR A 105 0.71 -10.29 -12.03
CA TYR A 105 1.09 -8.88 -12.02
C TYR A 105 1.99 -8.58 -13.22
N THR A 106 1.83 -7.42 -13.83
CA THR A 106 2.70 -7.02 -14.94
C THR A 106 4.07 -6.57 -14.43
N GLU A 107 5.09 -6.69 -15.26
CA GLU A 107 6.44 -6.21 -14.93
C GLU A 107 6.45 -4.70 -14.65
N LYS A 108 5.74 -3.90 -15.45
CA LYS A 108 5.60 -2.45 -15.25
C LYS A 108 5.02 -2.12 -13.89
N GLN A 109 3.97 -2.83 -13.49
CA GLN A 109 3.30 -2.66 -12.20
C GLN A 109 4.21 -3.03 -11.03
N ILE A 110 4.90 -4.14 -11.10
CA ILE A 110 5.82 -4.59 -10.05
C ILE A 110 7.04 -3.65 -9.95
N ASN A 111 7.60 -3.22 -11.07
CA ASN A 111 8.72 -2.26 -11.07
C ASN A 111 8.31 -0.92 -10.45
N ALA A 112 7.10 -0.42 -10.75
CA ALA A 112 6.56 0.78 -10.11
C ALA A 112 6.37 0.59 -8.61
N ALA A 113 5.81 -0.54 -8.17
CA ALA A 113 5.61 -0.86 -6.76
C ALA A 113 6.94 -0.95 -5.99
N ILE A 114 7.96 -1.59 -6.57
CA ILE A 114 9.32 -1.65 -5.97
C ILE A 114 9.91 -0.25 -5.82
N ALA A 115 9.82 0.60 -6.85
CA ALA A 115 10.34 1.96 -6.81
C ALA A 115 9.66 2.79 -5.71
N VAL A 116 8.35 2.66 -5.57
CA VAL A 116 7.56 3.29 -4.49
C VAL A 116 7.99 2.78 -3.12
N CYS A 117 8.05 1.46 -2.93
CA CYS A 117 8.46 0.87 -1.64
C CYS A 117 9.84 1.35 -1.23
N LYS A 118 10.81 1.41 -2.16
CA LYS A 118 12.16 1.94 -1.89
C LYS A 118 12.12 3.42 -1.46
N ALA A 119 11.27 4.24 -2.08
CA ALA A 119 11.13 5.65 -1.68
C ALA A 119 10.52 5.78 -0.28
N ILE A 120 9.49 4.98 0.02
CA ILE A 120 8.84 4.95 1.35
C ILE A 120 9.82 4.50 2.43
N ILE A 121 10.58 3.42 2.20
CA ILE A 121 11.56 2.87 3.16
C ILE A 121 12.68 3.87 3.46
N ARG A 122 13.11 4.68 2.49
CA ARG A 122 14.10 5.74 2.73
C ARG A 122 13.57 6.92 3.55
N THR A 123 12.26 7.11 3.58
CA THR A 123 11.62 8.28 4.21
C THR A 123 11.01 7.95 5.57
N TYR A 124 10.51 6.73 5.75
CA TYR A 124 9.81 6.28 6.95
C TYR A 124 10.49 5.05 7.57
N PRO A 125 10.38 4.84 8.88
CA PRO A 125 11.00 3.70 9.59
C PRO A 125 10.22 2.40 9.34
N ILE A 126 10.11 1.99 8.08
CA ILE A 126 9.38 0.80 7.68
C ILE A 126 10.12 -0.46 8.14
N ARG A 127 9.43 -1.29 8.89
CA ARG A 127 9.92 -2.56 9.43
C ARG A 127 9.74 -3.71 8.46
N GLU A 128 8.54 -3.80 7.87
CA GLU A 128 8.17 -4.91 6.98
C GLU A 128 7.21 -4.46 5.89
N ILE A 129 7.26 -5.20 4.77
CA ILE A 129 6.24 -5.18 3.73
C ILE A 129 5.43 -6.46 3.87
N LEU A 130 4.13 -6.33 4.07
CA LEU A 130 3.21 -7.41 4.37
C LEU A 130 2.07 -7.46 3.35
N GLY A 131 1.43 -8.60 3.23
CA GLY A 131 0.17 -8.74 2.51
C GLY A 131 -1.03 -8.51 3.45
N HIS A 132 -2.17 -8.18 2.90
CA HIS A 132 -3.42 -8.14 3.66
C HIS A 132 -3.73 -9.51 4.29
N SER A 133 -3.40 -10.59 3.57
CA SER A 133 -3.54 -11.97 4.07
C SER A 133 -2.65 -12.26 5.29
N ASP A 134 -1.52 -11.59 5.45
CA ASP A 134 -0.64 -11.76 6.61
C ASP A 134 -1.25 -11.15 7.88
N ILE A 135 -1.88 -9.98 7.76
CA ILE A 135 -2.43 -9.22 8.89
C ILE A 135 -3.90 -9.54 9.20
N ALA A 136 -4.58 -10.23 8.30
CA ALA A 136 -5.98 -10.66 8.44
C ALA A 136 -6.19 -12.08 7.90
N PRO A 137 -5.44 -13.09 8.41
CA PRO A 137 -5.51 -14.46 7.93
C PRO A 137 -6.92 -15.04 8.08
N GLY A 138 -7.37 -15.81 7.09
CA GLY A 138 -8.72 -16.38 7.04
C GLY A 138 -9.82 -15.40 6.62
N ARG A 139 -9.56 -14.08 6.65
CA ARG A 139 -10.51 -13.04 6.23
C ARG A 139 -10.13 -12.43 4.88
N LYS A 140 -8.83 -12.29 4.57
CA LYS A 140 -8.32 -11.67 3.35
C LYS A 140 -7.27 -12.54 2.67
N GLY A 141 -7.27 -12.52 1.34
CA GLY A 141 -6.34 -13.28 0.50
C GLY A 141 -5.38 -12.43 -0.32
N ASP A 142 -5.65 -11.13 -0.45
CA ASP A 142 -4.81 -10.21 -1.22
C ASP A 142 -3.44 -9.99 -0.56
N PRO A 143 -2.36 -9.77 -1.31
CA PRO A 143 -2.27 -9.59 -2.76
C PRO A 143 -2.26 -10.90 -3.58
N GLY A 144 -2.57 -12.05 -2.98
CA GLY A 144 -2.71 -13.35 -3.63
C GLY A 144 -1.39 -14.06 -3.93
N VAL A 145 -1.51 -15.31 -4.40
CA VAL A 145 -0.37 -16.20 -4.65
C VAL A 145 0.51 -15.76 -5.84
N GLN A 146 -0.02 -14.91 -6.72
CA GLN A 146 0.72 -14.38 -7.88
C GLN A 146 1.66 -13.23 -7.52
N PHE A 147 1.60 -12.73 -6.28
CA PHE A 147 2.44 -11.61 -5.85
C PHE A 147 3.90 -12.06 -5.65
N PRO A 148 4.89 -11.40 -6.29
CA PRO A 148 6.28 -11.84 -6.29
C PRO A 148 7.01 -11.41 -5.00
N TRP A 149 6.71 -12.03 -3.89
CA TRP A 149 7.27 -11.71 -2.56
C TRP A 149 8.80 -11.72 -2.50
N GLU A 150 9.45 -12.57 -3.30
CA GLU A 150 10.91 -12.67 -3.40
C GLU A 150 11.57 -11.34 -3.84
N LYS A 151 10.82 -10.46 -4.52
CA LYS A 151 11.28 -9.13 -4.94
C LYS A 151 11.07 -8.05 -3.87
N PHE A 152 10.15 -8.25 -2.93
CA PHE A 152 9.78 -7.25 -1.93
C PHE A 152 10.38 -7.51 -0.55
N LYS A 153 10.41 -8.75 -0.07
CA LYS A 153 10.97 -9.11 1.24
C LYS A 153 12.42 -8.65 1.46
N PRO A 154 13.32 -8.68 0.45
CA PRO A 154 14.67 -8.16 0.62
C PRO A 154 14.77 -6.65 0.83
N LEU A 155 13.75 -5.87 0.45
CA LEU A 155 13.81 -4.40 0.52
C LEU A 155 13.91 -3.87 1.95
N THR A 156 13.39 -4.60 2.93
CA THR A 156 13.45 -4.26 4.35
C THR A 156 14.56 -4.98 5.12
N LYS A 157 15.25 -5.96 4.49
CA LYS A 157 16.41 -6.63 5.07
C LYS A 157 17.61 -5.67 5.05
N GLY A 158 17.97 -5.12 6.18
CA GLY A 158 19.09 -4.19 6.33
C GLY A 158 18.68 -2.79 6.82
N SER A 159 17.38 -2.46 6.82
CA SER A 159 16.89 -1.20 7.39
C SER A 159 16.97 -1.18 8.92
N TYR A 160 17.30 -2.30 9.55
CA TYR A 160 17.38 -2.49 11.01
C TYR A 160 18.82 -2.61 11.54
N ASN A 161 19.85 -2.25 10.73
CA ASN A 161 21.23 -2.19 11.24
C ASN A 161 21.50 -0.81 11.86
N GLY A 162 21.23 -0.73 13.15
CA GLY A 162 21.82 0.30 14.00
C GLY A 162 20.83 1.29 14.60
N ILE A 163 20.25 0.92 15.71
CA ILE A 163 20.32 1.68 16.97
C ILE A 163 20.10 0.65 18.08
N THR A 164 21.19 0.20 18.67
CA THR A 164 21.23 -0.33 20.02
C THR A 164 21.23 0.85 20.97
#